data_e6f649a6093f7bececf81b07353c44a7
#
_entry.id   e6f649a6093f7bececf81b07353c44a7
#
_cell.length_a   1.000
_cell.length_b   1.000
_cell.length_c   1.000
_cell.angle_alpha   90.00
_cell.angle_beta   90.00
_cell.angle_gamma   90.00
#
_symmetry.space_group_name_H-M   'P 1'
#
loop_
_entity.id
_entity.type
_entity.pdbx_description
1 polymer ?
#
loop_
_entity_poly.entity_id
_entity_poly.type
_entity_poly.pdbx_seq_one_letter_code
_entity_poly.pdbx_strand_id
1 'polypeptide(L)'
;MQPSSDDPAGFTLAWPESNTAPSPLDSPALFVKRTTSTLKPLILPKPTTTTGTDSSVASDFADTRVYMLAQMSQVMRPDSSTELPAITHILKTLSAPEYKSSSWTFTAGYFNPAPSLTKLLLNTASSSPSSSADATSAPTPVNTVITAAPEANGFYKSPGVSGLLPGAYTLLARRFLTAIQSNHRAADISLKEWRKGTVGHPDGWTYHAKGLWVTLPGDRDPALSIIGSSNYTKRSYSLDLEVGALILTKDDALKKRLGEEQRWLQEHAKPVTQDDFSRNDRRVGPTVRIAMWIVKLVGGAL
;
A
#
# COMPACT_ATOMS: atom_id res chain seq x y z
N MET A 1 -23.02 -14.67 11.29
CA MET A 1 -23.14 -15.99 10.62
C MET A 1 -23.79 -16.96 11.61
N GLN A 2 -24.72 -17.77 11.16
CA GLN A 2 -25.34 -18.82 11.96
C GLN A 2 -24.93 -20.18 11.39
N PRO A 3 -24.66 -21.19 12.23
CA PRO A 3 -24.40 -22.55 11.75
C PRO A 3 -25.59 -23.06 10.93
N SER A 4 -25.35 -23.74 9.84
CA SER A 4 -26.35 -24.34 8.96
C SER A 4 -25.86 -25.67 8.42
N SER A 5 -26.63 -26.72 8.59
CA SER A 5 -26.36 -28.01 7.99
C SER A 5 -26.71 -28.06 6.50
N ASP A 6 -27.53 -27.12 6.04
CA ASP A 6 -28.08 -27.12 4.69
C ASP A 6 -27.20 -26.30 3.70
N ASP A 7 -26.21 -25.56 4.22
CA ASP A 7 -25.27 -24.81 3.42
C ASP A 7 -23.93 -25.56 3.32
N PRO A 8 -23.37 -25.77 2.11
CA PRO A 8 -22.07 -26.42 1.94
C PRO A 8 -20.90 -25.77 2.68
N ALA A 9 -21.02 -24.47 3.00
CA ALA A 9 -20.04 -23.74 3.82
C ALA A 9 -20.23 -23.99 5.33
N GLY A 10 -21.28 -24.70 5.73
CA GLY A 10 -21.62 -24.94 7.14
C GLY A 10 -22.20 -23.74 7.89
N PHE A 11 -22.42 -22.60 7.21
CA PHE A 11 -22.93 -21.36 7.80
C PHE A 11 -23.81 -20.61 6.80
N THR A 12 -24.86 -19.98 7.31
CA THR A 12 -25.64 -19.00 6.56
C THR A 12 -25.36 -17.59 7.07
N LEU A 13 -25.52 -16.60 6.19
CA LEU A 13 -25.53 -15.20 6.58
C LEU A 13 -26.89 -14.87 7.19
N ALA A 14 -26.89 -14.36 8.42
CA ALA A 14 -28.08 -13.86 9.07
C ALA A 14 -27.88 -12.40 9.48
N TRP A 15 -28.86 -11.58 9.22
CA TRP A 15 -28.92 -10.21 9.72
C TRP A 15 -29.69 -10.22 11.03
N PRO A 16 -29.09 -9.84 12.17
CA PRO A 16 -29.78 -9.91 13.46
C PRO A 16 -30.95 -8.95 13.50
N GLU A 17 -32.12 -9.38 14.05
CA GLU A 17 -33.29 -8.52 14.25
C GLU A 17 -33.01 -7.32 15.17
N SER A 18 -32.04 -7.47 16.09
CA SER A 18 -31.56 -6.39 16.95
C SER A 18 -30.78 -5.29 16.21
N ASN A 19 -30.37 -5.53 14.97
CA ASN A 19 -29.69 -4.54 14.15
C ASN A 19 -30.69 -3.67 13.40
N THR A 20 -30.84 -2.42 13.81
CA THR A 20 -31.75 -1.44 13.20
C THR A 20 -31.33 -0.93 11.83
N ALA A 21 -30.12 -1.26 11.36
CA ALA A 21 -29.69 -0.92 10.02
C ALA A 21 -30.35 -1.81 8.96
N PRO A 22 -30.60 -1.32 7.75
CA PRO A 22 -31.13 -2.14 6.65
C PRO A 22 -30.22 -3.36 6.39
N SER A 23 -30.82 -4.52 6.16
CA SER A 23 -30.11 -5.74 5.78
C SER A 23 -29.50 -5.58 4.37
N PRO A 24 -28.22 -5.88 4.17
CA PRO A 24 -27.63 -5.88 2.84
C PRO A 24 -28.18 -6.99 1.93
N LEU A 25 -28.78 -8.04 2.51
CA LEU A 25 -29.37 -9.16 1.79
C LEU A 25 -30.75 -8.79 1.24
N ASP A 26 -31.59 -8.14 2.09
CA ASP A 26 -32.99 -7.84 1.75
C ASP A 26 -33.16 -6.48 1.08
N SER A 27 -32.30 -5.52 1.44
CA SER A 27 -32.39 -4.12 1.00
C SER A 27 -31.02 -3.51 0.70
N PRO A 28 -30.23 -4.03 -0.27
CA PRO A 28 -28.86 -3.61 -0.52
C PRO A 28 -28.74 -2.11 -0.83
N ALA A 29 -29.69 -1.52 -1.55
CA ALA A 29 -29.67 -0.08 -1.86
C ALA A 29 -29.84 0.79 -0.61
N LEU A 30 -30.75 0.41 0.31
CA LEU A 30 -30.93 1.11 1.58
C LEU A 30 -29.73 0.92 2.51
N PHE A 31 -29.14 -0.28 2.53
CA PHE A 31 -27.90 -0.53 3.25
C PHE A 31 -26.79 0.41 2.79
N VAL A 32 -26.52 0.48 1.49
CA VAL A 32 -25.50 1.37 0.91
C VAL A 32 -25.80 2.83 1.21
N LYS A 33 -27.07 3.27 1.10
CA LYS A 33 -27.49 4.63 1.45
C LYS A 33 -27.18 4.94 2.93
N ARG A 34 -27.54 4.04 3.83
CA ARG A 34 -27.32 4.19 5.28
C ARG A 34 -25.83 4.20 5.61
N THR A 35 -25.08 3.27 5.04
CA THR A 35 -23.61 3.18 5.21
C THR A 35 -22.94 4.46 4.72
N THR A 36 -23.31 4.95 3.54
CA THR A 36 -22.80 6.22 3.00
C THR A 36 -23.06 7.38 3.96
N SER A 37 -24.27 7.53 4.48
CA SER A 37 -24.62 8.62 5.40
C SER A 37 -23.85 8.55 6.73
N THR A 38 -23.50 7.34 7.17
CA THR A 38 -22.76 7.09 8.41
C THR A 38 -21.26 7.31 8.23
N LEU A 39 -20.67 6.79 7.15
CA LEU A 39 -19.21 6.80 6.94
C LEU A 39 -18.70 8.13 6.38
N LYS A 40 -19.46 8.77 5.47
CA LYS A 40 -19.02 10.00 4.81
C LYS A 40 -18.56 11.11 5.78
N PRO A 41 -19.26 11.41 6.88
CA PRO A 41 -18.80 12.43 7.84
C PRO A 41 -17.51 12.06 8.60
N LEU A 42 -17.16 10.76 8.64
CA LEU A 42 -15.97 10.25 9.34
C LEU A 42 -14.71 10.35 8.50
N ILE A 43 -14.86 10.27 7.17
CA ILE A 43 -13.72 10.20 6.24
C ILE A 43 -13.49 11.48 5.45
N LEU A 44 -14.47 12.37 5.38
CA LEU A 44 -14.29 13.69 4.75
C LEU A 44 -13.93 14.73 5.81
N PRO A 45 -12.97 15.62 5.49
CA PRO A 45 -12.67 16.74 6.37
C PRO A 45 -13.95 17.55 6.64
N LYS A 46 -14.18 17.90 7.89
CA LYS A 46 -15.24 18.86 8.20
C LYS A 46 -14.88 20.20 7.56
N PRO A 47 -15.82 20.87 6.86
CA PRO A 47 -15.59 22.25 6.44
C PRO A 47 -15.25 23.07 7.68
N THR A 48 -14.14 23.80 7.66
CA THR A 48 -13.85 24.79 8.66
C THR A 48 -14.86 25.93 8.43
N THR A 49 -15.97 25.91 9.16
CA THR A 49 -16.92 27.04 9.16
C THR A 49 -16.26 28.21 9.88
N THR A 50 -15.62 29.05 9.11
CA THR A 50 -15.22 30.41 9.54
C THR A 50 -16.48 31.31 9.62
N THR A 51 -17.41 30.97 10.50
CA THR A 51 -18.50 31.87 10.88
C THR A 51 -18.44 32.06 12.38
N GLY A 52 -17.65 33.03 12.79
CA GLY A 52 -17.56 33.45 14.18
C GLY A 52 -16.23 34.18 14.42
N THR A 53 -16.33 35.33 15.00
CA THR A 53 -15.26 36.25 15.45
C THR A 53 -14.36 35.68 16.56
N ASP A 54 -14.43 34.38 16.80
CA ASP A 54 -13.45 33.63 17.58
C ASP A 54 -12.51 32.90 16.61
N SER A 55 -11.49 33.63 16.18
CA SER A 55 -10.33 33.10 15.54
C SER A 55 -9.58 32.21 16.54
N SER A 56 -10.04 30.97 16.74
CA SER A 56 -9.17 29.92 17.26
C SER A 56 -8.15 29.61 16.16
N VAL A 57 -7.15 30.47 16.09
CA VAL A 57 -5.90 30.36 15.30
C VAL A 57 -5.14 29.08 15.66
N ALA A 58 -5.71 28.21 16.49
CA ALA A 58 -5.11 26.98 16.98
C ALA A 58 -4.92 25.88 15.93
N SER A 59 -5.58 25.93 14.76
CA SER A 59 -5.40 24.90 13.74
C SER A 59 -4.21 25.13 12.81
N ASP A 60 -3.73 26.36 12.67
CA ASP A 60 -2.57 26.67 11.81
C ASP A 60 -1.22 26.43 12.51
N PHE A 61 -1.22 26.26 13.83
CA PHE A 61 -0.03 26.04 14.64
C PHE A 61 0.22 24.57 15.05
N ALA A 62 -0.65 23.64 14.65
CA ALA A 62 -0.41 22.24 14.94
C ALA A 62 0.76 21.71 14.10
N ASP A 63 1.83 21.27 14.77
CA ASP A 63 3.01 20.68 14.12
C ASP A 63 2.71 19.34 13.44
N THR A 64 1.64 18.69 13.82
CA THR A 64 1.23 17.39 13.28
C THR A 64 -0.26 17.40 12.91
N ARG A 65 -0.55 16.93 11.71
CA ARG A 65 -1.92 16.70 11.21
C ARG A 65 -2.10 15.25 10.84
N VAL A 66 -3.24 14.68 11.21
CA VAL A 66 -3.63 13.31 10.87
C VAL A 66 -4.94 13.33 10.11
N TYR A 67 -4.96 12.69 8.95
CA TYR A 67 -6.15 12.54 8.11
C TYR A 67 -6.49 11.06 7.99
N MET A 68 -7.74 10.72 8.27
CA MET A 68 -8.23 9.36 8.01
C MET A 68 -8.39 9.16 6.52
N LEU A 69 -7.84 8.06 6.02
CA LEU A 69 -8.00 7.61 4.64
C LEU A 69 -8.90 6.39 4.61
N ALA A 70 -9.74 6.31 3.60
CA ALA A 70 -10.64 5.18 3.44
C ALA A 70 -10.83 4.81 1.96
N GLN A 71 -10.96 3.54 1.70
CA GLN A 71 -11.41 2.97 0.44
C GLN A 71 -12.69 2.19 0.73
N MET A 72 -13.83 2.76 0.33
CA MET A 72 -15.17 2.27 0.69
C MET A 72 -16.12 2.18 -0.52
N SER A 73 -15.57 2.10 -1.74
CA SER A 73 -16.35 2.11 -2.99
C SER A 73 -17.41 1.01 -3.06
N GLN A 74 -17.26 -0.08 -2.32
CA GLN A 74 -18.23 -1.17 -2.29
C GLN A 74 -19.50 -0.83 -1.53
N VAL A 75 -19.39 0.03 -0.52
CA VAL A 75 -20.49 0.33 0.43
C VAL A 75 -20.89 1.80 0.45
N MET A 76 -20.34 2.63 -0.44
CA MET A 76 -20.67 4.06 -0.54
C MET A 76 -21.10 4.45 -1.94
N ARG A 77 -22.18 5.25 -2.03
CA ARG A 77 -22.67 5.85 -3.29
C ARG A 77 -23.15 7.28 -3.04
N PRO A 78 -22.66 8.31 -3.76
CA PRO A 78 -21.48 8.21 -4.66
C PRO A 78 -20.23 7.83 -3.89
N ASP A 79 -19.27 7.21 -4.57
CA ASP A 79 -17.98 6.88 -3.97
C ASP A 79 -17.25 8.15 -3.51
N SER A 80 -16.91 8.19 -2.25
CA SER A 80 -16.18 9.30 -1.60
C SER A 80 -14.90 8.79 -0.94
N SER A 81 -14.36 7.66 -1.44
CA SER A 81 -13.09 7.11 -0.97
C SER A 81 -11.96 8.13 -1.12
N THR A 82 -11.11 8.21 -0.11
CA THR A 82 -10.07 9.25 0.01
C THR A 82 -8.65 8.74 -0.18
N GLU A 83 -8.41 7.43 -0.04
CA GLU A 83 -7.05 6.86 -0.10
C GLU A 83 -6.39 7.04 -1.47
N LEU A 84 -7.00 6.54 -2.54
CA LEU A 84 -6.41 6.64 -3.88
C LEU A 84 -6.22 8.10 -4.35
N PRO A 85 -7.17 9.03 -4.13
CA PRO A 85 -6.95 10.44 -4.37
C PRO A 85 -5.78 11.04 -3.60
N ALA A 86 -5.64 10.72 -2.31
CA ALA A 86 -4.55 11.24 -1.46
C ALA A 86 -3.19 10.76 -1.94
N ILE A 87 -3.01 9.45 -2.15
CA ILE A 87 -1.75 8.89 -2.65
C ILE A 87 -1.41 9.43 -4.04
N THR A 88 -2.42 9.54 -4.92
CA THR A 88 -2.25 10.12 -6.25
C THR A 88 -1.76 11.56 -6.17
N HIS A 89 -2.34 12.35 -5.28
CA HIS A 89 -1.93 13.75 -5.07
C HIS A 89 -0.49 13.83 -4.57
N ILE A 90 -0.13 13.06 -3.54
CA ILE A 90 1.23 13.01 -2.98
C ILE A 90 2.26 12.64 -4.05
N LEU A 91 2.05 11.55 -4.78
CA LEU A 91 3.01 11.10 -5.79
C LEU A 91 3.12 12.07 -6.97
N LYS A 92 2.03 12.75 -7.36
CA LYS A 92 2.09 13.83 -8.35
C LYS A 92 2.88 15.04 -7.84
N THR A 93 2.68 15.42 -6.58
CA THR A 93 3.45 16.50 -5.95
C THR A 93 4.93 16.17 -5.91
N LEU A 94 5.31 14.95 -5.53
CA LEU A 94 6.70 14.50 -5.54
C LEU A 94 7.35 14.49 -6.93
N SER A 95 6.55 14.54 -8.00
CA SER A 95 7.05 14.65 -9.39
C SER A 95 7.38 16.09 -9.79
N ALA A 96 7.04 17.09 -8.97
CA ALA A 96 7.31 18.49 -9.26
C ALA A 96 8.78 18.85 -8.96
N PRO A 97 9.36 19.83 -9.69
CA PRO A 97 10.79 20.19 -9.58
C PRO A 97 11.23 20.54 -8.17
N GLU A 98 10.38 21.22 -7.39
CA GLU A 98 10.67 21.65 -6.01
C GLU A 98 10.84 20.49 -5.03
N TYR A 99 10.31 19.31 -5.36
CA TYR A 99 10.43 18.08 -4.56
C TYR A 99 11.49 17.11 -5.07
N LYS A 100 12.34 17.53 -6.00
CA LYS A 100 13.32 16.68 -6.68
C LYS A 100 14.29 15.97 -5.74
N SER A 101 14.58 16.56 -4.56
CA SER A 101 15.46 15.99 -3.54
C SER A 101 14.71 15.21 -2.47
N SER A 102 13.40 14.95 -2.64
CA SER A 102 12.65 14.07 -1.76
C SER A 102 13.05 12.62 -1.96
N SER A 103 12.88 11.82 -0.91
CA SER A 103 12.98 10.37 -0.99
C SER A 103 11.73 9.71 -0.39
N TRP A 104 11.46 8.47 -0.83
CA TRP A 104 10.33 7.74 -0.31
C TRP A 104 10.63 6.24 -0.15
N THR A 105 9.95 5.64 0.84
CA THR A 105 9.83 4.19 0.99
C THR A 105 8.37 3.81 0.86
N PHE A 106 8.06 2.95 -0.10
CA PHE A 106 6.74 2.41 -0.34
C PHE A 106 6.74 0.91 -0.03
N THR A 107 5.79 0.43 0.76
CA THR A 107 5.74 -0.98 1.10
C THR A 107 4.34 -1.56 0.99
N ALA A 108 4.28 -2.79 0.49
CA ALA A 108 3.11 -3.66 0.56
C ALA A 108 3.59 -5.11 0.58
N GLY A 109 3.10 -5.89 1.54
CA GLY A 109 3.45 -7.32 1.62
C GLY A 109 3.02 -8.09 0.38
N TYR A 110 1.87 -7.72 -0.21
CA TYR A 110 1.33 -8.26 -1.47
C TYR A 110 1.43 -7.19 -2.56
N PHE A 111 2.67 -6.95 -3.02
CA PHE A 111 2.98 -5.83 -3.90
C PHE A 111 2.54 -6.08 -5.36
N ASN A 112 1.49 -5.42 -5.75
CA ASN A 112 1.03 -5.31 -7.14
C ASN A 112 0.25 -3.99 -7.30
N PRO A 113 0.93 -2.82 -7.23
CA PRO A 113 0.25 -1.54 -7.25
C PRO A 113 -0.60 -1.38 -8.52
N ALA A 114 -1.75 -0.73 -8.35
CA ALA A 114 -2.61 -0.40 -9.47
C ALA A 114 -1.80 0.30 -10.58
N PRO A 115 -2.10 0.07 -11.87
CA PRO A 115 -1.28 0.58 -12.97
C PRO A 115 -1.06 2.10 -12.94
N SER A 116 -2.05 2.86 -12.46
CA SER A 116 -1.94 4.31 -12.25
C SER A 116 -0.88 4.66 -11.20
N LEU A 117 -0.83 3.93 -10.10
CA LEU A 117 0.18 4.13 -9.04
C LEU A 117 1.56 3.68 -9.50
N THR A 118 1.68 2.56 -10.21
CA THR A 118 2.94 2.14 -10.83
C THR A 118 3.53 3.27 -11.67
N LYS A 119 2.72 3.87 -12.55
CA LYS A 119 3.16 5.00 -13.39
C LYS A 119 3.61 6.21 -12.55
N LEU A 120 2.88 6.53 -11.48
CA LEU A 120 3.23 7.64 -10.61
C LEU A 120 4.55 7.39 -9.86
N LEU A 121 4.75 6.19 -9.29
CA LEU A 121 6.00 5.81 -8.62
C LEU A 121 7.21 5.92 -9.56
N LEU A 122 7.06 5.48 -10.82
CA LEU A 122 8.13 5.59 -11.82
C LEU A 122 8.40 7.04 -12.26
N ASN A 123 7.42 7.92 -12.15
CA ASN A 123 7.52 9.32 -12.56
C ASN A 123 7.92 10.28 -11.44
N THR A 124 8.10 9.82 -10.19
CA THR A 124 8.60 10.66 -9.11
C THR A 124 9.96 11.26 -9.48
N ALA A 125 10.21 12.50 -9.07
CA ALA A 125 11.42 13.20 -9.44
C ALA A 125 12.67 12.42 -9.01
N SER A 126 13.64 12.35 -9.90
CA SER A 126 14.93 11.76 -9.57
C SER A 126 15.69 12.71 -8.66
N SER A 127 16.26 12.19 -7.58
CA SER A 127 17.37 12.85 -6.94
C SER A 127 18.49 12.91 -7.99
N SER A 128 18.97 14.11 -8.33
CA SER A 128 20.21 14.18 -9.07
C SER A 128 21.27 13.42 -8.26
N PRO A 129 22.09 12.58 -8.87
CA PRO A 129 23.21 11.99 -8.16
C PRO A 129 23.94 13.15 -7.48
N SER A 130 24.02 13.09 -6.15
CA SER A 130 24.85 14.06 -5.43
C SER A 130 26.23 13.95 -6.07
N SER A 131 26.75 15.05 -6.54
CA SER A 131 28.13 15.18 -7.04
C SER A 131 29.11 15.05 -5.87
N SER A 132 28.99 14.03 -5.05
CA SER A 132 29.98 13.60 -4.10
C SER A 132 31.06 12.84 -4.89
N ALA A 133 32.22 13.42 -4.90
CA ALA A 133 33.37 13.13 -5.74
C ALA A 133 34.05 11.77 -5.52
N ASP A 134 33.30 10.70 -5.32
CA ASP A 134 33.86 9.34 -5.38
C ASP A 134 33.19 8.57 -6.55
N ALA A 135 33.82 8.77 -7.72
CA ALA A 135 33.39 8.20 -9.00
C ALA A 135 33.50 6.67 -9.10
N THR A 136 33.71 5.96 -7.99
CA THR A 136 33.97 4.51 -7.99
C THR A 136 32.80 3.68 -7.47
N SER A 137 31.77 4.28 -6.85
CA SER A 137 30.56 3.56 -6.39
C SER A 137 29.35 3.95 -7.22
N ALA A 138 28.57 2.94 -7.64
CA ALA A 138 27.28 3.17 -8.28
C ALA A 138 26.35 3.99 -7.34
N PRO A 139 25.58 4.97 -7.88
CA PRO A 139 24.70 5.78 -7.05
C PRO A 139 23.69 4.89 -6.30
N THR A 140 23.59 5.09 -4.99
CA THR A 140 22.61 4.36 -4.16
C THR A 140 21.21 4.89 -4.45
N PRO A 141 20.24 4.03 -4.83
CA PRO A 141 18.87 4.45 -5.05
C PRO A 141 18.27 5.10 -3.81
N VAL A 142 17.63 6.23 -3.99
CA VAL A 142 17.04 7.04 -2.90
C VAL A 142 15.64 6.56 -2.55
N ASN A 143 14.89 6.07 -3.56
CA ASN A 143 13.54 5.58 -3.40
C ASN A 143 13.54 4.05 -3.25
N THR A 144 12.72 3.55 -2.35
CA THR A 144 12.69 2.12 -2.03
C THR A 144 11.27 1.57 -2.08
N VAL A 145 11.12 0.44 -2.76
CA VAL A 145 9.93 -0.41 -2.65
C VAL A 145 10.29 -1.66 -1.86
N ILE A 146 9.47 -2.02 -0.86
CA ILE A 146 9.65 -3.24 -0.07
C ILE A 146 8.43 -4.14 -0.25
N THR A 147 8.68 -5.41 -0.55
CA THR A 147 7.64 -6.45 -0.62
C THR A 147 8.06 -7.70 0.16
N ALA A 148 7.12 -8.60 0.42
CA ALA A 148 7.46 -9.89 1.01
C ALA A 148 8.26 -10.75 0.03
N ALA A 149 9.37 -11.34 0.48
CA ALA A 149 9.94 -12.50 -0.20
C ALA A 149 8.92 -13.66 -0.20
N PRO A 150 9.01 -14.64 -1.11
CA PRO A 150 8.09 -15.78 -1.11
C PRO A 150 7.99 -16.47 0.26
N GLU A 151 9.11 -16.63 0.96
CA GLU A 151 9.21 -17.30 2.26
C GLU A 151 8.65 -16.46 3.42
N ALA A 152 8.44 -15.16 3.21
CA ALA A 152 7.80 -14.25 4.16
C ALA A 152 6.34 -13.93 3.79
N ASN A 153 5.82 -14.55 2.71
CA ASN A 153 4.44 -14.41 2.30
C ASN A 153 3.54 -15.29 3.18
N GLY A 154 2.44 -14.76 3.70
CA GLY A 154 1.52 -15.49 4.58
C GLY A 154 0.88 -16.74 3.97
N PHE A 155 0.90 -16.86 2.63
CA PHE A 155 0.41 -18.03 1.89
C PHE A 155 1.54 -19.00 1.48
N TYR A 156 2.74 -18.84 2.03
CA TYR A 156 3.85 -19.73 1.71
C TYR A 156 3.52 -21.18 2.12
N LYS A 157 3.58 -22.09 1.13
CA LYS A 157 3.18 -23.51 1.29
C LYS A 157 1.73 -23.72 1.75
N SER A 158 0.85 -22.76 1.58
CA SER A 158 -0.59 -22.97 1.83
C SER A 158 -1.17 -24.03 0.88
N PRO A 159 -2.14 -24.83 1.32
CA PRO A 159 -2.79 -25.82 0.47
C PRO A 159 -3.65 -25.16 -0.62
N GLY A 160 -3.86 -25.87 -1.73
CA GLY A 160 -4.77 -25.44 -2.80
C GLY A 160 -4.30 -24.20 -3.56
N VAL A 161 -5.24 -23.41 -4.06
CA VAL A 161 -4.99 -22.26 -4.93
C VAL A 161 -4.22 -21.15 -4.22
N SER A 162 -4.42 -20.97 -2.92
CA SER A 162 -3.71 -19.95 -2.13
C SER A 162 -2.20 -20.16 -2.10
N GLY A 163 -1.74 -21.41 -2.20
CA GLY A 163 -0.31 -21.74 -2.30
C GLY A 163 0.36 -21.26 -3.60
N LEU A 164 -0.41 -20.81 -4.59
CA LEU A 164 0.13 -20.19 -5.81
C LEU A 164 0.48 -18.71 -5.64
N LEU A 165 -0.06 -18.04 -4.59
CA LEU A 165 0.10 -16.60 -4.37
C LEU A 165 1.55 -16.15 -4.20
N PRO A 166 2.43 -16.82 -3.43
CA PRO A 166 3.83 -16.41 -3.34
C PRO A 166 4.53 -16.37 -4.71
N GLY A 167 4.29 -17.37 -5.55
CA GLY A 167 4.80 -17.39 -6.92
C GLY A 167 4.19 -16.29 -7.81
N ALA A 168 2.90 -16.01 -7.65
CA ALA A 168 2.24 -14.92 -8.37
C ALA A 168 2.85 -13.55 -8.01
N TYR A 169 3.07 -13.27 -6.72
CA TYR A 169 3.72 -12.03 -6.29
C TYR A 169 5.19 -11.94 -6.69
N THR A 170 5.92 -13.06 -6.73
CA THR A 170 7.28 -13.13 -7.32
C THR A 170 7.26 -12.67 -8.79
N LEU A 171 6.29 -13.14 -9.58
CA LEU A 171 6.16 -12.73 -10.98
C LEU A 171 5.81 -11.24 -11.11
N LEU A 172 4.95 -10.72 -10.23
CA LEU A 172 4.57 -9.30 -10.22
C LEU A 172 5.73 -8.40 -9.79
N ALA A 173 6.48 -8.79 -8.77
CA ALA A 173 7.69 -8.09 -8.34
C ALA A 173 8.73 -8.03 -9.48
N ARG A 174 8.95 -9.14 -10.20
CA ARG A 174 9.81 -9.17 -11.39
C ARG A 174 9.32 -8.21 -12.47
N ARG A 175 8.01 -8.14 -12.73
CA ARG A 175 7.44 -7.19 -13.71
C ARG A 175 7.68 -5.75 -13.31
N PHE A 176 7.54 -5.43 -12.03
CA PHE A 176 7.83 -4.09 -11.54
C PHE A 176 9.32 -3.73 -11.66
N LEU A 177 10.23 -4.65 -11.32
CA LEU A 177 11.66 -4.46 -11.54
C LEU A 177 11.99 -4.23 -13.02
N THR A 178 11.36 -4.99 -13.92
CA THR A 178 11.49 -4.77 -15.37
C THR A 178 10.98 -3.38 -15.76
N ALA A 179 9.88 -2.92 -15.18
CA ALA A 179 9.35 -1.56 -15.45
C ALA A 179 10.32 -0.47 -14.96
N ILE A 180 10.95 -0.63 -13.78
CA ILE A 180 12.00 0.27 -13.29
C ILE A 180 13.13 0.38 -14.33
N GLN A 181 13.62 -0.75 -14.82
CA GLN A 181 14.73 -0.79 -15.79
C GLN A 181 14.34 -0.20 -17.15
N SER A 182 13.17 -0.60 -17.68
CA SER A 182 12.68 -0.11 -18.98
C SER A 182 12.38 1.40 -18.99
N ASN A 183 12.12 1.99 -17.81
CA ASN A 183 11.95 3.43 -17.65
C ASN A 183 13.24 4.15 -17.19
N HIS A 184 14.38 3.48 -17.23
CA HIS A 184 15.69 4.03 -16.83
C HIS A 184 15.71 4.58 -15.40
N ARG A 185 14.97 3.93 -14.47
CA ARG A 185 14.84 4.37 -13.06
C ARG A 185 15.64 3.51 -12.08
N ALA A 186 16.51 2.63 -12.57
CA ALA A 186 17.28 1.71 -11.73
C ALA A 186 18.29 2.42 -10.80
N ALA A 187 18.75 3.62 -11.16
CA ALA A 187 19.57 4.46 -10.29
C ALA A 187 18.77 5.17 -9.18
N ASP A 188 17.45 5.33 -9.38
CA ASP A 188 16.60 6.10 -8.48
C ASP A 188 15.74 5.23 -7.58
N ILE A 189 15.33 4.03 -8.02
CA ILE A 189 14.36 3.17 -7.35
C ILE A 189 14.94 1.78 -7.13
N SER A 190 14.98 1.33 -5.87
CA SER A 190 15.36 -0.02 -5.47
C SER A 190 14.14 -0.83 -5.11
N LEU A 191 14.00 -2.04 -5.68
CA LEU A 191 13.06 -3.04 -5.20
C LEU A 191 13.78 -3.94 -4.19
N LYS A 192 13.21 -4.08 -2.99
CA LYS A 192 13.73 -4.95 -1.93
C LYS A 192 12.71 -6.00 -1.56
N GLU A 193 13.18 -7.19 -1.24
CA GLU A 193 12.36 -8.24 -0.63
C GLU A 193 12.74 -8.44 0.83
N TRP A 194 11.72 -8.36 1.69
CA TRP A 194 11.87 -8.58 3.12
C TRP A 194 11.74 -10.07 3.45
N ARG A 195 12.68 -10.57 4.27
CA ARG A 195 12.66 -11.94 4.75
C ARG A 195 13.36 -12.06 6.10
N LYS A 196 12.65 -12.61 7.08
CA LYS A 196 13.21 -13.09 8.34
C LYS A 196 12.76 -14.53 8.54
N GLY A 197 13.71 -15.47 8.40
CA GLY A 197 13.41 -16.90 8.43
C GLY A 197 12.50 -17.37 7.28
N THR A 198 11.65 -18.35 7.55
CA THR A 198 10.67 -18.91 6.60
C THR A 198 9.37 -19.19 7.32
N VAL A 199 8.25 -18.68 6.82
CA VAL A 199 6.91 -18.90 7.40
C VAL A 199 6.64 -20.39 7.62
N GLY A 200 6.09 -20.71 8.79
CA GLY A 200 5.86 -22.09 9.21
C GLY A 200 7.05 -22.76 9.93
N HIS A 201 8.18 -22.06 10.07
CA HIS A 201 9.31 -22.47 10.91
C HIS A 201 9.40 -21.59 12.17
N PRO A 202 10.04 -22.05 13.28
CA PRO A 202 10.07 -21.34 14.56
C PRO A 202 10.55 -19.88 14.46
N ASP A 203 11.54 -19.59 13.61
CA ASP A 203 12.10 -18.24 13.42
C ASP A 203 11.54 -17.53 12.17
N GLY A 204 10.45 -18.05 11.61
CA GLY A 204 9.85 -17.51 10.40
C GLY A 204 8.80 -16.45 10.69
N TRP A 205 8.93 -15.31 10.02
CA TRP A 205 8.00 -14.18 10.13
C TRP A 205 7.32 -13.92 8.79
N THR A 206 6.05 -13.50 8.86
CA THR A 206 5.36 -12.92 7.70
C THR A 206 5.66 -11.44 7.60
N TYR A 207 5.78 -10.94 6.37
CA TYR A 207 5.83 -9.52 6.11
C TYR A 207 4.49 -9.04 5.57
N HIS A 208 3.80 -8.20 6.35
CA HIS A 208 2.46 -7.72 6.00
C HIS A 208 2.31 -6.19 6.17
N ALA A 209 3.42 -5.47 6.25
CA ALA A 209 3.43 -4.01 6.34
C ALA A 209 2.92 -3.37 5.05
N LYS A 210 2.23 -2.23 5.18
CA LYS A 210 1.72 -1.42 4.09
C LYS A 210 1.84 0.06 4.45
N GLY A 211 2.40 0.84 3.54
CA GLY A 211 2.54 2.27 3.80
C GLY A 211 3.45 2.99 2.81
N LEU A 212 3.54 4.29 3.01
CA LEU A 212 4.39 5.21 2.30
C LEU A 212 5.02 6.18 3.30
N TRP A 213 6.32 6.28 3.33
CA TRP A 213 7.09 7.25 4.10
C TRP A 213 7.79 8.18 3.13
N VAL A 214 7.67 9.49 3.34
CA VAL A 214 8.28 10.50 2.47
C VAL A 214 9.12 11.44 3.29
N THR A 215 10.40 11.54 2.93
CA THR A 215 11.33 12.54 3.41
C THR A 215 11.36 13.71 2.42
N LEU A 216 11.07 14.92 2.89
CA LEU A 216 11.02 16.12 2.05
C LEU A 216 12.42 16.69 1.82
N PRO A 217 12.61 17.59 0.81
CA PRO A 217 13.88 18.26 0.60
C PRO A 217 14.35 18.99 1.87
N GLY A 218 15.59 18.76 2.27
CA GLY A 218 16.19 19.35 3.48
C GLY A 218 15.89 18.60 4.78
N ASP A 219 14.92 17.68 4.81
CA ASP A 219 14.67 16.82 5.95
C ASP A 219 15.61 15.60 5.95
N ARG A 220 15.90 15.10 7.15
CA ARG A 220 16.66 13.85 7.36
C ARG A 220 15.76 12.64 7.48
N ASP A 221 14.60 12.82 8.10
CA ASP A 221 13.64 11.78 8.43
C ASP A 221 12.28 12.11 7.80
N PRO A 222 11.37 11.13 7.63
CA PRO A 222 10.09 11.35 6.97
C PRO A 222 9.20 12.38 7.66
N ALA A 223 8.73 13.36 6.92
CA ALA A 223 7.73 14.36 7.34
C ALA A 223 6.30 13.94 7.02
N LEU A 224 6.14 12.91 6.17
CA LEU A 224 4.85 12.34 5.78
C LEU A 224 4.89 10.84 5.91
N SER A 225 3.84 10.26 6.49
CA SER A 225 3.64 8.81 6.52
C SER A 225 2.18 8.48 6.20
N ILE A 226 1.98 7.46 5.35
CA ILE A 226 0.69 6.77 5.19
C ILE A 226 0.88 5.36 5.71
N ILE A 227 -0.01 4.93 6.60
CA ILE A 227 -0.08 3.56 7.11
C ILE A 227 -1.53 3.09 7.09
N GLY A 228 -1.76 1.83 6.71
CA GLY A 228 -3.12 1.32 6.58
C GLY A 228 -3.20 -0.15 6.22
N SER A 229 -4.38 -0.58 5.86
CA SER A 229 -4.66 -1.97 5.48
C SER A 229 -4.44 -2.26 3.99
N SER A 230 -4.43 -1.24 3.14
CA SER A 230 -4.37 -1.37 1.68
C SER A 230 -3.03 -1.89 1.16
N ASN A 231 -3.06 -2.85 0.25
CA ASN A 231 -1.90 -3.24 -0.55
C ASN A 231 -1.75 -2.39 -1.82
N TYR A 232 -2.57 -1.35 -1.99
CA TYR A 232 -2.54 -0.42 -3.12
C TYR A 232 -2.72 -1.08 -4.49
N THR A 233 -3.36 -2.25 -4.51
CA THR A 233 -3.62 -3.02 -5.72
C THR A 233 -4.90 -2.57 -6.41
N LYS A 234 -5.11 -3.04 -7.65
CA LYS A 234 -6.41 -2.87 -8.32
C LYS A 234 -7.54 -3.48 -7.47
N ARG A 235 -7.28 -4.61 -6.81
CA ARG A 235 -8.23 -5.26 -5.91
C ARG A 235 -8.58 -4.35 -4.72
N SER A 236 -7.56 -3.78 -4.05
CA SER A 236 -7.77 -2.85 -2.93
C SER A 236 -8.73 -1.73 -3.29
N TYR A 237 -8.62 -1.16 -4.51
CA TYR A 237 -9.45 -0.04 -4.95
C TYR A 237 -10.78 -0.42 -5.60
N SER A 238 -11.04 -1.70 -5.83
CA SER A 238 -12.28 -2.13 -6.51
C SER A 238 -13.11 -3.14 -5.73
N LEU A 239 -12.52 -3.89 -4.80
CA LEU A 239 -13.18 -5.01 -4.13
C LEU A 239 -13.06 -4.98 -2.60
N ASP A 240 -11.99 -4.42 -2.06
CA ASP A 240 -11.72 -4.44 -0.62
C ASP A 240 -12.25 -3.16 0.06
N LEU A 241 -12.48 -3.25 1.37
CA LEU A 241 -12.72 -2.11 2.25
C LEU A 241 -11.42 -1.86 3.00
N GLU A 242 -10.87 -0.65 2.88
CA GLU A 242 -9.57 -0.30 3.44
C GLU A 242 -9.65 0.97 4.27
N VAL A 243 -8.86 1.02 5.33
CA VAL A 243 -8.72 2.19 6.19
C VAL A 243 -7.25 2.45 6.45
N GLY A 244 -6.88 3.71 6.44
CA GLY A 244 -5.53 4.16 6.72
C GLY A 244 -5.50 5.54 7.37
N ALA A 245 -4.31 5.99 7.70
CA ALA A 245 -4.04 7.32 8.19
C ALA A 245 -2.89 7.96 7.41
N LEU A 246 -3.09 9.23 7.01
CA LEU A 246 -2.04 10.10 6.50
C LEU A 246 -1.60 11.00 7.64
N ILE A 247 -0.34 10.94 8.00
CA ILE A 247 0.32 11.75 9.01
C ILE A 247 1.23 12.76 8.30
N LEU A 248 1.05 14.04 8.58
CA LEU A 248 1.92 15.13 8.15
C LEU A 248 2.48 15.80 9.40
N THR A 249 3.80 15.93 9.49
CA THR A 249 4.40 16.53 10.69
C THR A 249 5.57 17.46 10.39
N LYS A 250 5.66 18.53 11.19
CA LYS A 250 6.84 19.41 11.29
C LYS A 250 7.64 19.12 12.56
N ASP A 251 7.07 18.32 13.50
CA ASP A 251 7.72 17.96 14.75
C ASP A 251 8.91 17.03 14.50
N ASP A 252 10.10 17.48 14.86
CA ASP A 252 11.35 16.75 14.59
C ASP A 252 11.47 15.46 15.41
N ALA A 253 10.85 15.39 16.60
CA ALA A 253 10.86 14.18 17.41
C ALA A 253 9.98 13.10 16.75
N LEU A 254 8.83 13.50 16.20
CA LEU A 254 7.98 12.56 15.45
C LEU A 254 8.61 12.15 14.12
N LYS A 255 9.21 13.09 13.36
CA LYS A 255 9.99 12.75 12.15
C LYS A 255 11.04 11.69 12.45
N LYS A 256 11.82 11.87 13.52
CA LYS A 256 12.84 10.89 13.95
C LYS A 256 12.23 9.51 14.21
N ARG A 257 11.10 9.43 14.90
CA ARG A 257 10.40 8.16 15.16
C ARG A 257 9.90 7.50 13.88
N LEU A 258 9.34 8.28 12.94
CA LEU A 258 8.95 7.78 11.62
C LEU A 258 10.17 7.26 10.83
N GLY A 259 11.33 7.93 10.95
CA GLY A 259 12.58 7.47 10.36
C GLY A 259 13.10 6.17 11.00
N GLU A 260 12.95 6.00 12.30
CA GLU A 260 13.27 4.75 13.00
C GLU A 260 12.37 3.60 12.52
N GLU A 261 11.06 3.82 12.43
CA GLU A 261 10.10 2.86 11.88
C GLU A 261 10.48 2.45 10.44
N GLN A 262 10.76 3.43 9.57
CA GLN A 262 11.19 3.19 8.19
C GLN A 262 12.47 2.33 8.12
N ARG A 263 13.43 2.54 9.02
CA ARG A 263 14.65 1.74 9.11
C ARG A 263 14.37 0.31 9.57
N TRP A 264 13.51 0.11 10.58
CA TRP A 264 13.12 -1.23 11.03
C TRP A 264 12.42 -2.04 9.94
N LEU A 265 11.57 -1.41 9.14
CA LEU A 265 10.95 -2.08 7.99
C LEU A 265 11.98 -2.58 6.97
N GLN A 266 13.16 -1.97 6.92
CA GLN A 266 14.23 -2.32 6.00
C GLN A 266 15.27 -3.30 6.59
N GLU A 267 15.27 -3.56 7.90
CA GLU A 267 16.28 -4.37 8.60
C GLU A 267 16.53 -5.73 7.94
N HIS A 268 15.46 -6.38 7.49
CA HIS A 268 15.52 -7.70 6.84
C HIS A 268 15.19 -7.62 5.33
N ALA A 269 15.21 -6.43 4.73
CA ALA A 269 14.92 -6.21 3.33
C ALA A 269 16.21 -6.13 2.50
N LYS A 270 16.32 -6.98 1.48
CA LYS A 270 17.48 -7.02 0.59
C LYS A 270 17.09 -6.61 -0.83
N PRO A 271 17.91 -5.79 -1.51
CA PRO A 271 17.71 -5.49 -2.92
C PRO A 271 17.64 -6.78 -3.75
N VAL A 272 16.75 -6.78 -4.74
CA VAL A 272 16.63 -7.88 -5.71
C VAL A 272 16.95 -7.41 -7.13
N THR A 273 17.58 -8.29 -7.88
CA THR A 273 18.02 -8.06 -9.25
C THR A 273 17.29 -9.00 -10.23
N GLN A 274 17.45 -8.80 -11.53
CA GLN A 274 16.93 -9.75 -12.53
C GLN A 274 17.58 -11.14 -12.40
N ASP A 275 18.84 -11.19 -11.99
CA ASP A 275 19.55 -12.45 -11.79
C ASP A 275 18.95 -13.27 -10.65
N ASP A 276 18.52 -12.60 -9.57
CA ASP A 276 17.82 -13.25 -8.47
C ASP A 276 16.54 -13.94 -8.96
N PHE A 277 15.75 -13.27 -9.81
CA PHE A 277 14.53 -13.87 -10.39
C PHE A 277 14.80 -14.96 -11.44
N SER A 278 16.03 -15.09 -11.90
CA SER A 278 16.44 -16.11 -12.87
C SER A 278 16.93 -17.41 -12.22
N ARG A 279 17.20 -17.40 -10.92
CA ARG A 279 17.63 -18.55 -10.14
C ARG A 279 16.57 -19.66 -10.14
N ASN A 280 17.02 -20.91 -10.07
CA ASN A 280 16.12 -22.08 -10.12
C ASN A 280 15.12 -22.11 -8.97
N ASP A 281 15.54 -21.72 -7.75
CA ASP A 281 14.71 -21.64 -6.56
C ASP A 281 13.65 -20.52 -6.62
N ARG A 282 13.82 -19.59 -7.57
CA ARG A 282 12.93 -18.44 -7.79
C ARG A 282 12.05 -18.58 -9.05
N ARG A 283 12.19 -19.69 -9.78
CA ARG A 283 11.40 -19.92 -10.99
C ARG A 283 9.93 -20.08 -10.68
N VAL A 284 9.11 -19.25 -11.30
CA VAL A 284 7.65 -19.37 -11.24
C VAL A 284 7.19 -20.45 -12.18
N GLY A 285 6.60 -21.51 -11.61
CA GLY A 285 6.12 -22.69 -12.36
C GLY A 285 5.02 -22.36 -13.37
N PRO A 286 4.78 -23.23 -14.36
CA PRO A 286 3.76 -23.03 -15.39
C PRO A 286 2.34 -22.91 -14.81
N THR A 287 2.03 -23.67 -13.76
CA THR A 287 0.72 -23.61 -13.08
C THR A 287 0.39 -22.20 -12.59
N VAL A 288 1.35 -21.52 -11.95
CA VAL A 288 1.16 -20.13 -11.49
C VAL A 288 0.95 -19.19 -12.68
N ARG A 289 1.71 -19.37 -13.76
CA ARG A 289 1.59 -18.53 -14.97
C ARG A 289 0.22 -18.68 -15.64
N ILE A 290 -0.29 -19.91 -15.72
CA ILE A 290 -1.61 -20.22 -16.27
C ILE A 290 -2.68 -19.62 -15.35
N ALA A 291 -2.59 -19.82 -14.03
CA ALA A 291 -3.52 -19.23 -13.08
C ALA A 291 -3.57 -17.71 -13.19
N MET A 292 -2.42 -17.04 -13.28
CA MET A 292 -2.31 -15.59 -13.47
C MET A 292 -2.92 -15.13 -14.81
N TRP A 293 -2.79 -15.93 -15.85
CA TRP A 293 -3.40 -15.64 -17.15
C TRP A 293 -4.93 -15.75 -17.08
N ILE A 294 -5.45 -16.80 -16.44
CA ILE A 294 -6.89 -16.98 -16.23
C ILE A 294 -7.46 -15.82 -15.41
N VAL A 295 -6.83 -15.47 -14.27
CA VAL A 295 -7.26 -14.33 -13.43
C VAL A 295 -7.35 -13.05 -14.24
N LYS A 296 -6.36 -12.78 -15.10
CA LYS A 296 -6.37 -11.62 -15.99
C LYS A 296 -7.52 -11.68 -17.03
N LEU A 297 -7.78 -12.86 -17.60
CA LEU A 297 -8.81 -13.06 -18.63
C LEU A 297 -10.22 -12.82 -18.07
N VAL A 298 -10.50 -13.31 -16.85
CA VAL A 298 -11.81 -13.14 -16.21
C VAL A 298 -11.97 -11.77 -15.52
N GLY A 299 -11.04 -10.84 -15.75
CA GLY A 299 -11.11 -9.51 -15.15
C GLY A 299 -10.78 -9.49 -13.65
N GLY A 300 -10.26 -10.58 -13.10
CA GLY A 300 -9.85 -10.68 -11.72
C GLY A 300 -8.71 -9.71 -11.38
N ALA A 301 -8.61 -9.38 -10.09
CA ALA A 301 -7.57 -8.53 -9.53
C ALA A 301 -6.79 -9.28 -8.44
N LEU A 302 -5.47 -9.08 -8.43
CA LEU A 302 -4.55 -9.50 -7.39
C LEU A 302 -4.01 -8.28 -6.67
#